data_f0ef0eb38279c4b3e09aae3c890ed1c6
#
_entry.id   f0ef0eb38279c4b3e09aae3c890ed1c6
#
_cell.length_a   1.000
_cell.length_b   1.000
_cell.length_c   1.000
_cell.angle_alpha   90.00
_cell.angle_beta   90.00
_cell.angle_gamma   90.00
#
_symmetry.space_group_name_H-M   'P 1'
#
loop_
_entity.id
_entity.type
_entity.pdbx_description
1 polymer ?
#
loop_
_entity_poly.entity_id
_entity_poly.type
_entity_poly.pdbx_seq_one_letter_code
_entity_poly.pdbx_strand_id
1 'polypeptide(L)'
;FYEPFGVEGMQPYESFFDCVFCLGVLYHHPDPIGILRKLYQCLRKKGTIIIDCQGISGNGAYYFLPEKVYTRAKGYWFLPTLDGLLLWLKKSGFKKSVCFYKEPLSISEQRSTIWAPISSLKLGIMSHN
;
A
#
# COMPACT_ATOMS: atom_id res chain seq x y z
N PHE A 1 18.89 1.76 13.08
CA PHE A 1 18.92 3.21 13.30
C PHE A 1 17.64 3.86 12.75
N TYR A 2 17.34 5.06 13.18
CA TYR A 2 16.14 5.81 12.80
C TYR A 2 16.54 7.01 11.93
N GLU A 3 15.88 7.14 10.77
CA GLU A 3 16.07 8.28 9.86
C GLU A 3 14.78 9.13 9.82
N PRO A 4 14.84 10.40 10.19
CA PRO A 4 13.67 11.26 10.28
C PRO A 4 13.28 11.89 8.92
N PHE A 5 13.17 11.09 7.88
CA PHE A 5 12.72 11.54 6.56
C PHE A 5 11.65 10.63 5.97
N GLY A 6 10.89 11.14 5.02
CA GLY A 6 9.89 10.38 4.28
C GLY A 6 10.50 9.51 3.18
N VAL A 7 9.66 8.76 2.47
CA VAL A 7 10.08 7.90 1.35
C VAL A 7 10.79 8.69 0.25
N GLU A 8 10.53 9.98 0.14
CA GLU A 8 11.19 10.90 -0.78
C GLU A 8 12.72 10.97 -0.56
N GLY A 9 13.17 10.78 0.66
CA GLY A 9 14.58 10.80 1.05
C GLY A 9 15.33 9.47 0.88
N MET A 10 14.73 8.47 0.24
CA MET A 10 15.29 7.11 0.15
C MET A 10 16.38 6.92 -0.92
N GLN A 11 16.69 7.92 -1.74
CA GLN A 11 17.69 7.79 -2.83
C GLN A 11 19.07 7.25 -2.39
N PRO A 12 19.60 7.59 -1.21
CA PRO A 12 20.90 7.05 -0.78
C PRO A 12 20.93 5.54 -0.57
N TYR A 13 19.78 4.89 -0.56
CA TYR A 13 19.64 3.46 -0.25
C TYR A 13 19.36 2.60 -1.47
N GLU A 14 19.79 3.00 -2.66
CA GLU A 14 19.61 2.20 -3.88
C GLU A 14 20.28 0.82 -3.75
N SER A 15 19.52 -0.23 -4.07
CA SER A 15 19.94 -1.63 -3.96
C SER A 15 20.52 -2.00 -2.59
N PHE A 16 19.98 -1.46 -1.53
CA PHE A 16 20.52 -1.57 -0.18
C PHE A 16 19.84 -2.66 0.66
N PHE A 17 18.51 -2.80 0.57
CA PHE A 17 17.74 -3.67 1.46
C PHE A 17 17.39 -5.02 0.81
N ASP A 18 17.45 -6.07 1.60
CA ASP A 18 16.95 -7.40 1.23
C ASP A 18 15.42 -7.50 1.41
N CYS A 19 14.88 -6.77 2.39
CA CYS A 19 13.45 -6.72 2.66
C CYS A 19 13.04 -5.30 3.09
N VAL A 20 11.90 -4.84 2.58
CA VAL A 20 11.27 -3.57 2.95
C VAL A 20 9.84 -3.83 3.42
N PHE A 21 9.47 -3.22 4.54
CA PHE A 21 8.10 -3.19 5.04
C PHE A 21 7.46 -1.84 4.74
N CYS A 22 6.35 -1.84 4.03
CA CYS A 22 5.55 -0.66 3.72
C CYS A 22 4.14 -0.86 4.29
N LEU A 23 3.98 -0.54 5.57
CA LEU A 23 2.79 -0.87 6.34
C LEU A 23 1.97 0.39 6.61
N GLY A 24 0.74 0.42 6.09
CA GLY A 24 -0.20 1.51 6.33
C GLY A 24 0.17 2.85 5.65
N VAL A 25 0.96 2.85 4.57
CA VAL A 25 1.51 4.07 3.97
C VAL A 25 0.83 4.44 2.66
N LEU A 26 0.66 3.49 1.74
CA LEU A 26 0.32 3.78 0.34
C LEU A 26 -0.98 4.58 0.15
N TYR A 27 -2.00 4.24 0.91
CA TYR A 27 -3.31 4.90 0.79
C TYR A 27 -3.34 6.32 1.39
N HIS A 28 -2.30 6.71 2.12
CA HIS A 28 -2.12 8.06 2.65
C HIS A 28 -1.27 8.97 1.75
N HIS A 29 -0.78 8.48 0.62
CA HIS A 29 0.12 9.24 -0.24
C HIS A 29 -0.53 9.61 -1.58
N PRO A 30 -0.35 10.85 -2.06
CA PRO A 30 -0.91 11.30 -3.34
C PRO A 30 -0.27 10.62 -4.56
N ASP A 31 0.93 10.04 -4.42
CA ASP A 31 1.63 9.29 -5.49
C ASP A 31 2.06 7.90 -5.00
N PRO A 32 1.13 6.94 -4.87
CA PRO A 32 1.46 5.59 -4.40
C PRO A 32 2.37 4.81 -5.37
N ILE A 33 2.27 5.07 -6.67
CA ILE A 33 3.14 4.41 -7.66
C ILE A 33 4.57 4.94 -7.56
N GLY A 34 4.76 6.25 -7.36
CA GLY A 34 6.07 6.85 -7.12
C GLY A 34 6.74 6.30 -5.86
N ILE A 35 5.99 6.17 -4.77
CA ILE A 35 6.45 5.49 -3.54
C ILE A 35 6.93 4.07 -3.85
N LEU A 36 6.11 3.27 -4.50
CA LEU A 36 6.46 1.88 -4.83
C LEU A 36 7.71 1.78 -5.72
N ARG A 37 7.87 2.69 -6.68
CA ARG A 37 9.09 2.75 -7.52
C ARG A 37 10.34 3.06 -6.71
N LYS A 38 10.26 3.99 -5.77
CA LYS A 38 11.38 4.31 -4.88
C LYS A 38 11.74 3.12 -3.99
N LEU A 39 10.74 2.49 -3.38
CA LEU A 39 10.96 1.29 -2.56
C LEU A 39 11.51 0.11 -3.39
N TYR A 40 11.08 -0.03 -4.65
CA TYR A 40 11.64 -1.00 -5.59
C TYR A 40 13.13 -0.74 -5.84
N GLN A 41 13.53 0.52 -6.05
CA GLN A 41 14.93 0.91 -6.27
C GLN A 41 15.81 0.65 -5.03
N CYS A 42 15.23 0.76 -3.82
CA CYS A 42 15.94 0.47 -2.58
C CYS A 42 16.20 -1.02 -2.34
N LEU A 43 15.46 -1.90 -3.02
CA LEU A 43 15.62 -3.35 -2.89
C LEU A 43 16.80 -3.87 -3.71
N ARG A 44 17.56 -4.77 -3.11
CA ARG A 44 18.54 -5.58 -3.83
C ARG A 44 17.85 -6.48 -4.85
N LYS A 45 18.61 -6.98 -5.81
CA LYS A 45 18.14 -8.01 -6.73
C LYS A 45 17.60 -9.21 -5.93
N LYS A 46 16.39 -9.65 -6.24
CA LYS A 46 15.60 -10.66 -5.50
C LYS A 46 15.13 -10.21 -4.10
N GLY A 47 15.26 -8.95 -3.77
CA GLY A 47 14.72 -8.40 -2.53
C GLY A 47 13.18 -8.46 -2.51
N THR A 48 12.62 -8.38 -1.31
CA THR A 48 11.19 -8.56 -1.06
C THR A 48 10.59 -7.29 -0.45
N ILE A 49 9.43 -6.89 -0.90
CA ILE A 49 8.59 -5.91 -0.20
C ILE A 49 7.39 -6.61 0.44
N ILE A 50 7.06 -6.21 1.65
CA ILE A 50 5.84 -6.61 2.35
C ILE A 50 4.98 -5.36 2.55
N ILE A 51 3.75 -5.41 2.08
CA ILE A 51 2.83 -4.29 2.08
C ILE A 51 1.59 -4.64 2.90
N ASP A 52 1.22 -3.75 3.79
CA ASP A 52 -0.12 -3.69 4.36
C ASP A 52 -0.81 -2.43 3.82
N CYS A 53 -1.95 -2.62 3.18
CA CYS A 53 -2.68 -1.54 2.54
C CYS A 53 -4.18 -1.67 2.80
N GLN A 54 -4.78 -0.59 3.22
CA GLN A 54 -6.24 -0.50 3.22
C GLN A 54 -6.74 -0.37 1.78
N GLY A 55 -7.82 -1.07 1.47
CA GLY A 55 -8.42 -1.08 0.14
C GLY A 55 -9.94 -1.21 0.21
N ILE A 56 -10.54 -1.45 -0.94
CA ILE A 56 -11.97 -1.70 -1.12
C ILE A 56 -12.21 -3.03 -1.81
N SER A 57 -13.38 -3.63 -1.57
CA SER A 57 -13.81 -4.80 -2.32
C SER A 57 -14.24 -4.41 -3.73
N GLY A 58 -14.05 -5.32 -4.67
CA GLY A 58 -14.44 -5.15 -6.07
C GLY A 58 -13.65 -6.05 -7.00
N ASN A 59 -14.15 -6.23 -8.21
CA ASN A 59 -13.52 -7.00 -9.27
C ASN A 59 -12.92 -6.04 -10.30
N GLY A 60 -11.66 -6.27 -10.66
CA GLY A 60 -10.92 -5.41 -11.59
C GLY A 60 -10.06 -4.35 -10.90
N ALA A 61 -9.16 -3.76 -11.67
CA ALA A 61 -8.14 -2.84 -11.19
C ALA A 61 -8.64 -1.39 -11.19
N TYR A 62 -9.13 -0.94 -10.06
CA TYR A 62 -9.52 0.46 -9.83
C TYR A 62 -9.27 0.87 -8.38
N TYR A 63 -9.53 2.14 -8.07
CA TYR A 63 -9.40 2.69 -6.73
C TYR A 63 -10.54 3.67 -6.44
N PHE A 64 -10.83 3.84 -5.16
CA PHE A 64 -11.71 4.89 -4.66
C PHE A 64 -10.87 6.06 -4.15
N LEU A 65 -11.26 7.28 -4.55
CA LEU A 65 -10.68 8.53 -4.09
C LEU A 65 -11.67 9.23 -3.16
N PRO A 66 -11.45 9.21 -1.84
CA PRO A 66 -12.33 9.90 -0.89
C PRO A 66 -12.25 11.42 -1.04
N GLU A 67 -13.39 12.11 -1.08
CA GLU A 67 -13.42 13.57 -1.22
C GLU A 67 -12.87 14.30 0.01
N LYS A 68 -13.19 13.84 1.21
CA LYS A 68 -12.81 14.54 2.46
C LYS A 68 -12.33 13.61 3.56
N VAL A 69 -13.21 12.77 4.06
CA VAL A 69 -12.99 11.89 5.21
C VAL A 69 -13.44 10.49 4.85
N TYR A 70 -12.60 9.52 5.14
CA TYR A 70 -12.93 8.10 5.02
C TYR A 70 -12.71 7.44 6.37
N THR A 71 -13.70 6.69 6.85
CA THR A 71 -13.63 5.99 8.14
C THR A 71 -13.19 6.86 9.32
N ARG A 72 -13.70 8.10 9.42
CA ARG A 72 -13.36 9.15 10.41
C ARG A 72 -11.89 9.62 10.38
N ALA A 73 -11.09 9.18 9.44
CA ALA A 73 -9.73 9.65 9.29
C ALA A 73 -9.60 10.55 8.06
N LYS A 74 -8.76 11.56 8.19
CA LYS A 74 -8.33 12.41 7.08
C LYS A 74 -7.07 11.83 6.45
N GLY A 75 -6.76 12.26 5.23
CA GLY A 75 -5.50 11.92 4.58
C GLY A 75 -5.51 10.61 3.81
N TYR A 76 -6.69 10.06 3.50
CA TYR A 76 -6.80 9.00 2.51
C TYR A 76 -6.78 9.60 1.11
N TRP A 77 -5.90 9.10 0.27
CA TRP A 77 -5.81 9.48 -1.13
C TRP A 77 -6.41 8.42 -2.05
N PHE A 78 -5.90 7.20 -2.01
CA PHE A 78 -6.33 6.15 -2.90
C PHE A 78 -6.57 4.85 -2.14
N LEU A 79 -7.76 4.30 -2.25
CA LEU A 79 -8.14 3.01 -1.70
C LEU A 79 -8.30 2.01 -2.87
N PRO A 80 -7.29 1.20 -3.17
CA PRO A 80 -7.32 0.29 -4.31
C PRO A 80 -8.18 -0.95 -4.03
N THR A 81 -8.69 -1.55 -5.09
CA THR A 81 -9.06 -2.97 -5.08
C THR A 81 -7.79 -3.83 -4.99
N LEU A 82 -7.92 -5.12 -4.69
CA LEU A 82 -6.78 -6.03 -4.73
C LEU A 82 -6.10 -6.02 -6.11
N ASP A 83 -6.88 -6.13 -7.18
CA ASP A 83 -6.34 -6.08 -8.55
C ASP A 83 -5.67 -4.74 -8.87
N GLY A 84 -6.21 -3.63 -8.33
CA GLY A 84 -5.60 -2.30 -8.43
C GLY A 84 -4.25 -2.22 -7.74
N LEU A 85 -4.13 -2.75 -6.52
CA LEU A 85 -2.86 -2.78 -5.78
C LEU A 85 -1.82 -3.67 -6.48
N LEU A 86 -2.22 -4.83 -6.98
CA LEU A 86 -1.34 -5.72 -7.75
C LEU A 86 -0.87 -5.06 -9.05
N LEU A 87 -1.75 -4.28 -9.71
CA LEU A 87 -1.38 -3.53 -10.91
C LEU A 87 -0.41 -2.39 -10.58
N TRP A 88 -0.56 -1.69 -9.45
CA TRP A 88 0.42 -0.68 -9.01
C TRP A 88 1.80 -1.28 -8.82
N LEU A 89 1.88 -2.44 -8.16
CA LEU A 89 3.14 -3.19 -7.98
C LEU A 89 3.76 -3.55 -9.33
N LYS A 90 2.99 -4.14 -10.23
CA LYS A 90 3.46 -4.49 -11.57
C LYS A 90 4.00 -3.29 -12.34
N LYS A 91 3.28 -2.16 -12.32
CA LYS A 91 3.71 -0.91 -12.98
C LYS A 91 4.92 -0.25 -12.30
N SER A 92 5.19 -0.59 -11.05
CA SER A 92 6.35 -0.11 -10.29
C SER A 92 7.60 -0.96 -10.48
N GLY A 93 7.51 -2.09 -11.20
CA GLY A 93 8.65 -2.95 -11.54
C GLY A 93 8.65 -4.33 -10.89
N PHE A 94 7.78 -4.57 -9.91
CA PHE A 94 7.68 -5.88 -9.25
C PHE A 94 7.13 -6.95 -10.20
N LYS A 95 7.79 -8.10 -10.24
CA LYS A 95 7.48 -9.17 -11.19
C LYS A 95 6.49 -10.19 -10.66
N LYS A 96 6.54 -10.46 -9.37
CA LYS A 96 5.76 -11.52 -8.74
C LYS A 96 5.18 -11.01 -7.43
N SER A 97 3.86 -11.01 -7.32
CA SER A 97 3.14 -10.54 -6.14
C SER A 97 2.16 -11.60 -5.68
N VAL A 98 2.10 -11.81 -4.37
CA VAL A 98 1.19 -12.76 -3.72
C VAL A 98 0.40 -12.03 -2.64
N CYS A 99 -0.92 -12.09 -2.70
CA CYS A 99 -1.78 -11.69 -1.62
C CYS A 99 -1.85 -12.82 -0.59
N PHE A 100 -1.29 -12.62 0.59
CA PHE A 100 -1.33 -13.60 1.67
C PHE A 100 -2.39 -13.28 2.73
N TYR A 101 -3.00 -12.10 2.65
CA TYR A 101 -3.97 -11.62 3.61
C TYR A 101 -5.00 -10.72 2.92
N LYS A 102 -6.27 -11.04 3.08
CA LYS A 102 -7.41 -10.24 2.59
C LYS A 102 -8.58 -10.43 3.54
N GLU A 103 -8.85 -9.45 4.37
CA GLU A 103 -9.96 -9.49 5.33
C GLU A 103 -10.77 -8.19 5.33
N PRO A 104 -12.06 -8.26 5.67
CA PRO A 104 -12.82 -7.06 5.99
C PRO A 104 -12.18 -6.31 7.16
N LEU A 105 -12.20 -4.99 7.12
CA LEU A 105 -11.80 -4.20 8.27
C LEU A 105 -12.75 -4.47 9.45
N SER A 106 -12.17 -4.84 10.59
CA SER A 106 -12.94 -5.06 11.80
C SER A 106 -13.25 -3.74 12.52
N ILE A 107 -14.37 -3.71 13.25
CA ILE A 107 -14.78 -2.56 14.07
C ILE A 107 -13.74 -2.25 15.17
N SER A 108 -12.96 -3.23 15.59
CA SER A 108 -11.91 -3.08 16.60
C SER A 108 -10.65 -2.39 16.05
N GLU A 109 -10.37 -2.52 14.76
CA GLU A 109 -9.20 -1.91 14.09
C GLU A 109 -9.49 -0.50 13.58
N GLN A 110 -10.76 -0.19 13.36
CA GLN A 110 -11.20 1.15 12.97
C GLN A 110 -12.21 1.68 13.98
N ARG A 111 -12.07 2.97 14.31
CA ARG A 111 -13.12 3.70 15.01
C ARG A 111 -14.41 3.56 14.22
N SER A 112 -15.36 2.76 14.73
CA SER A 112 -16.59 2.43 14.03
C SER A 112 -17.30 3.69 13.54
N THR A 113 -17.66 3.71 12.28
CA THR A 113 -18.51 4.75 11.72
C THR A 113 -19.60 4.12 10.89
N ILE A 114 -20.81 4.65 11.04
CA ILE A 114 -21.93 4.38 10.13
C ILE A 114 -21.60 4.73 8.65
N TRP A 115 -20.46 5.36 8.39
CA TRP A 115 -19.98 5.82 7.07
C TRP A 115 -18.79 5.04 6.53
N ALA A 116 -18.28 4.05 7.25
CA ALA A 116 -17.31 3.13 6.65
C ALA A 116 -18.06 2.25 5.65
N PRO A 117 -17.73 2.30 4.36
CA PRO A 117 -18.34 1.38 3.41
C PRO A 117 -18.10 -0.05 3.88
N ILE A 118 -19.15 -0.88 3.83
CA ILE A 118 -19.10 -2.33 4.12
C ILE A 118 -18.03 -3.03 3.25
N SER A 119 -17.53 -2.34 2.23
CA SER A 119 -16.53 -2.79 1.26
C SER A 119 -15.07 -2.55 1.67
N SER A 120 -14.79 -1.97 2.84
CA SER A 120 -13.40 -1.73 3.27
C SER A 120 -12.67 -3.03 3.57
N LEU A 121 -11.47 -3.16 3.03
CA LEU A 121 -10.61 -4.33 3.16
C LEU A 121 -9.23 -3.95 3.71
N LYS A 122 -8.62 -4.90 4.38
CA LYS A 122 -7.20 -4.91 4.70
C LYS A 122 -6.50 -5.92 3.79
N LEU A 123 -5.47 -5.48 3.10
CA LEU A 123 -4.76 -6.25 2.09
C LEU A 123 -3.30 -6.42 2.49
N GLY A 124 -2.84 -7.65 2.61
CA GLY A 124 -1.43 -7.97 2.80
C GLY A 124 -0.82 -8.57 1.54
N ILE A 125 0.18 -7.93 0.99
CA ILE A 125 0.85 -8.35 -0.25
C ILE A 125 2.34 -8.54 0.01
N MET A 126 2.88 -9.63 -0.51
CA MET A 126 4.31 -9.85 -0.63
C MET A 126 4.69 -9.83 -2.11
N SER A 127 5.70 -9.06 -2.45
CA SER A 127 6.18 -8.95 -3.83
C SER A 127 7.70 -8.98 -3.91
N HIS A 128 8.21 -9.52 -4.99
CA HIS A 128 9.63 -9.67 -5.24
C HIS A 128 10.08 -8.78 -6.41
N ASN A 129 11.24 -8.24 -6.22
CA ASN A 129 11.99 -7.56 -7.25
C ASN A 129 12.44 -8.53 -8.37
#